data_de1fa7948b7e2d64ad14c4d414d43e54
#
_entry.id   de1fa7948b7e2d64ad14c4d414d43e54
#
_cell.length_a   1.000
_cell.length_b   1.000
_cell.length_c   1.000
_cell.angle_alpha   90.00
_cell.angle_beta   90.00
_cell.angle_gamma   90.00
#
_symmetry.space_group_name_H-M   'P 1'
#
loop_
_entity.id
_entity.type
_entity.pdbx_description
1 polymer ?
#
loop_
_entity_poly.entity_id
_entity_poly.type
_entity_poly.pdbx_seq_one_letter_code
_entity_poly.pdbx_strand_id
1 'polypeptide(L)'
;MLLVNNPGAWSDVYAPLRHAAWHGWTPTDLVFPFFLWIVGVAITFAFAQRVAAGADHRQLRAHVWRRAAIIFALGLLLNAFPFGLFSAQHFSFATLRLPGVLQRIALCYLAASAIFLRSTWRGQVAWTGGLLVVYSALLMLVPVPGYGAGQLNAQGSLPWWIDSHLLAGHTWSGAPAPGFDPEGLLSTLPAIATTLLGVLAGQILRTEATDSIKALRLGGLGVTLLISGLGLVPWMPINKNLWTSSFTLFTAGAAAMICAGFYWLIEVRGYRRWATPLIIYGSNAIVIFVLAGLLGRLLGVISWVGPTGAVVTLKGWIYATAFAPYATPVNASLLFAVAFVLLHLLIAGLLWRRQWFVRI
;
A
#
# COMPACT_ATOMS: atom_id res chain seq x y z
N MET A 1 -2.66 3.80 6.90
CA MET A 1 -2.83 2.35 7.12
C MET A 1 -3.23 1.99 8.55
N LEU A 2 -2.48 2.40 9.58
CA LEU A 2 -2.82 2.02 10.98
C LEU A 2 -4.25 2.38 11.35
N LEU A 3 -4.68 3.60 11.04
CA LEU A 3 -6.03 4.10 11.34
C LEU A 3 -7.13 3.25 10.67
N VAL A 4 -6.99 3.05 9.35
CA VAL A 4 -8.05 2.45 8.53
C VAL A 4 -8.13 0.92 8.64
N ASN A 5 -7.04 0.26 9.03
CA ASN A 5 -6.99 -1.20 9.16
C ASN A 5 -7.27 -1.70 10.58
N ASN A 6 -7.44 -0.80 11.55
CA ASN A 6 -7.66 -1.17 12.95
C ASN A 6 -8.81 -0.39 13.59
N PRO A 7 -10.02 -0.35 13.00
CA PRO A 7 -11.18 0.22 13.67
C PRO A 7 -11.52 -0.58 14.92
N GLY A 8 -12.18 0.02 15.89
CA GLY A 8 -12.67 -0.72 17.07
C GLY A 8 -13.66 -1.82 16.68
N ALA A 9 -14.67 -1.47 15.90
CA ALA A 9 -15.65 -2.39 15.30
C ALA A 9 -15.78 -2.10 13.80
N TRP A 10 -15.79 -3.15 12.98
CA TRP A 10 -15.90 -3.01 11.52
C TRP A 10 -17.30 -2.60 11.05
N SER A 11 -18.36 -2.88 11.84
CA SER A 11 -19.72 -2.40 11.60
C SER A 11 -19.82 -0.87 11.69
N ASP A 12 -18.99 -0.26 12.57
CA ASP A 12 -19.11 1.12 13.01
C ASP A 12 -17.90 1.94 12.54
N VAL A 13 -17.79 2.12 11.23
CA VAL A 13 -16.70 2.89 10.61
C VAL A 13 -17.31 4.02 9.77
N TYR A 14 -16.74 5.23 9.86
CA TYR A 14 -17.12 6.35 8.99
C TYR A 14 -16.93 6.02 7.51
N ALA A 15 -17.85 6.47 6.67
CA ALA A 15 -17.83 6.17 5.23
C ALA A 15 -16.48 6.50 4.54
N PRO A 16 -15.80 7.63 4.80
CA PRO A 16 -14.49 7.92 4.19
C PRO A 16 -13.37 6.97 4.64
N LEU A 17 -13.54 6.26 5.77
CA LEU A 17 -12.58 5.31 6.32
C LEU A 17 -12.87 3.86 5.92
N ARG A 18 -13.97 3.59 5.21
CA ARG A 18 -14.27 2.30 4.59
C ARG A 18 -13.61 2.20 3.23
N HIS A 19 -13.38 1.00 2.75
CA HIS A 19 -13.06 0.77 1.34
C HIS A 19 -14.30 0.90 0.46
N ALA A 20 -14.12 1.33 -0.79
CA ALA A 20 -15.16 1.22 -1.80
C ALA A 20 -15.57 -0.26 -1.95
N ALA A 21 -16.86 -0.51 -2.13
CA ALA A 21 -17.39 -1.87 -2.22
C ALA A 21 -16.76 -2.64 -3.40
N TRP A 22 -16.67 -2.02 -4.56
CA TRP A 22 -15.99 -2.58 -5.74
C TRP A 22 -15.47 -1.47 -6.67
N HIS A 23 -16.33 -0.82 -7.45
CA HIS A 23 -15.97 0.35 -8.27
C HIS A 23 -16.04 1.64 -7.46
N GLY A 24 -15.23 2.62 -7.84
CA GLY A 24 -15.08 3.88 -7.13
C GLY A 24 -13.89 3.89 -6.19
N TRP A 25 -13.85 4.88 -5.32
CA TRP A 25 -12.77 5.06 -4.36
C TRP A 25 -13.24 5.84 -3.13
N THR A 26 -12.53 5.65 -2.06
CA THR A 26 -12.61 6.45 -0.83
C THR A 26 -11.21 6.93 -0.45
N PRO A 27 -11.05 7.87 0.48
CA PRO A 27 -9.73 8.25 0.99
C PRO A 27 -8.90 7.07 1.49
N THR A 28 -9.53 6.02 2.02
CA THR A 28 -8.86 4.79 2.46
C THR A 28 -8.19 4.04 1.31
N ASP A 29 -8.79 4.08 0.12
CA ASP A 29 -8.25 3.39 -1.05
C ASP A 29 -7.00 4.05 -1.65
N LEU A 30 -6.72 5.30 -1.28
CA LEU A 30 -5.51 6.02 -1.68
C LEU A 30 -4.26 5.59 -0.88
N VAL A 31 -4.43 4.98 0.29
CA VAL A 31 -3.34 4.72 1.23
C VAL A 31 -2.28 3.80 0.63
N PHE A 32 -2.68 2.67 0.04
CA PHE A 32 -1.72 1.70 -0.50
C PHE A 32 -1.03 2.16 -1.79
N PRO A 33 -1.71 2.72 -2.81
CA PRO A 33 -1.03 3.30 -3.96
C PRO A 33 -0.09 4.44 -3.60
N PHE A 34 -0.40 5.25 -2.60
CA PHE A 34 0.52 6.28 -2.09
C PHE A 34 1.81 5.66 -1.53
N PHE A 35 1.70 4.53 -0.87
CA PHE A 35 2.87 3.79 -0.39
C PHE A 35 3.78 3.35 -1.54
N LEU A 36 3.21 2.77 -2.60
CA LEU A 36 3.96 2.37 -3.80
C LEU A 36 4.58 3.56 -4.52
N TRP A 37 3.82 4.66 -4.62
CA TRP A 37 4.32 5.90 -5.24
C TRP A 37 5.51 6.48 -4.45
N ILE A 38 5.42 6.54 -3.11
CA ILE A 38 6.52 7.02 -2.24
C ILE A 38 7.74 6.08 -2.33
N VAL A 39 7.55 4.78 -2.47
CA VAL A 39 8.65 3.83 -2.75
C VAL A 39 9.38 4.24 -4.02
N GLY A 40 8.66 4.64 -5.08
CA GLY A 40 9.24 5.16 -6.31
C GLY A 40 10.07 6.43 -6.09
N VAL A 41 9.53 7.40 -5.35
CA VAL A 41 10.29 8.61 -4.97
C VAL A 41 11.57 8.23 -4.22
N ALA A 42 11.47 7.34 -3.23
CA ALA A 42 12.61 6.92 -2.41
C ALA A 42 13.71 6.23 -3.21
N ILE A 43 13.38 5.47 -4.27
CA ILE A 43 14.35 4.84 -5.17
C ILE A 43 15.31 5.89 -5.74
N THR A 44 14.80 7.04 -6.21
CA THR A 44 15.63 8.06 -6.85
C THR A 44 16.64 8.68 -5.90
N PHE A 45 16.23 8.95 -4.66
CA PHE A 45 17.12 9.49 -3.62
C PHE A 45 18.12 8.47 -3.11
N ALA A 46 17.68 7.24 -2.83
CA ALA A 46 18.54 6.17 -2.32
C ALA A 46 19.65 5.80 -3.32
N PHE A 47 19.35 5.75 -4.61
CA PHE A 47 20.37 5.43 -5.62
C PHE A 47 21.33 6.59 -5.85
N ALA A 48 20.85 7.85 -5.81
CA ALA A 48 21.73 9.00 -5.89
C ALA A 48 22.79 9.01 -4.76
N GLN A 49 22.35 8.79 -3.52
CA GLN A 49 23.27 8.72 -2.38
C GLN A 49 24.31 7.61 -2.55
N ARG A 50 23.89 6.43 -3.03
CA ARG A 50 24.79 5.30 -3.21
C ARG A 50 25.81 5.52 -4.34
N VAL A 51 25.36 6.08 -5.46
CA VAL A 51 26.24 6.45 -6.57
C VAL A 51 27.23 7.51 -6.12
N ALA A 52 26.80 8.52 -5.38
CA ALA A 52 27.68 9.52 -4.80
C ALA A 52 28.69 8.93 -3.81
N ALA A 53 28.33 7.83 -3.11
CA ALA A 53 29.20 7.08 -2.23
C ALA A 53 30.11 6.06 -2.95
N GLY A 54 30.15 6.06 -4.30
CA GLY A 54 31.00 5.19 -5.11
C GLY A 54 30.47 3.79 -5.38
N ALA A 55 29.19 3.51 -5.10
CA ALA A 55 28.61 2.19 -5.38
C ALA A 55 28.49 1.96 -6.90
N ASP A 56 28.96 0.79 -7.35
CA ASP A 56 28.81 0.35 -8.72
C ASP A 56 27.42 -0.29 -8.99
N HIS A 57 27.14 -0.57 -10.28
CA HIS A 57 25.86 -1.17 -10.69
C HIS A 57 25.64 -2.58 -10.10
N ARG A 58 26.68 -3.35 -9.81
CA ARG A 58 26.56 -4.70 -9.23
C ARG A 58 26.15 -4.60 -7.76
N GLN A 59 26.78 -3.70 -7.03
CA GLN A 59 26.44 -3.42 -5.63
C GLN A 59 25.00 -2.89 -5.50
N LEU A 60 24.58 -1.97 -6.40
CA LEU A 60 23.20 -1.47 -6.41
C LEU A 60 22.19 -2.59 -6.68
N ARG A 61 22.44 -3.47 -7.65
CA ARG A 61 21.57 -4.62 -7.93
C ARG A 61 21.50 -5.60 -6.76
N ALA A 62 22.63 -5.95 -6.17
CA ALA A 62 22.67 -6.83 -5.00
C ALA A 62 21.86 -6.26 -3.83
N HIS A 63 21.98 -4.95 -3.58
CA HIS A 63 21.18 -4.27 -2.55
C HIS A 63 19.67 -4.32 -2.87
N VAL A 64 19.28 -4.09 -4.12
CA VAL A 64 17.88 -4.15 -4.55
C VAL A 64 17.29 -5.54 -4.31
N TRP A 65 17.99 -6.60 -4.73
CA TRP A 65 17.54 -7.98 -4.52
C TRP A 65 17.43 -8.32 -3.03
N ARG A 66 18.45 -7.99 -2.22
CA ARG A 66 18.44 -8.23 -0.79
C ARG A 66 17.26 -7.54 -0.12
N ARG A 67 17.03 -6.26 -0.43
CA ARG A 67 15.93 -5.48 0.16
C ARG A 67 14.57 -6.03 -0.25
N ALA A 68 14.37 -6.33 -1.53
CA ALA A 68 13.15 -6.95 -2.03
C ALA A 68 12.87 -8.29 -1.33
N ALA A 69 13.88 -9.16 -1.22
CA ALA A 69 13.75 -10.45 -0.56
C ALA A 69 13.36 -10.31 0.92
N ILE A 70 13.98 -9.37 1.66
CA ILE A 70 13.64 -9.12 3.07
C ILE A 70 12.20 -8.61 3.20
N ILE A 71 11.77 -7.65 2.38
CA ILE A 71 10.40 -7.12 2.42
C ILE A 71 9.39 -8.21 2.08
N PHE A 72 9.69 -9.05 1.08
CA PHE A 72 8.84 -10.17 0.69
C PHE A 72 8.72 -11.21 1.83
N ALA A 73 9.83 -11.58 2.45
CA ALA A 73 9.87 -12.50 3.58
C ALA A 73 9.10 -11.97 4.80
N LEU A 74 9.24 -10.67 5.12
CA LEU A 74 8.44 -10.02 6.16
C LEU A 74 6.94 -10.08 5.87
N GLY A 75 6.56 -9.95 4.59
CA GLY A 75 5.16 -10.10 4.17
C GLY A 75 4.63 -11.52 4.38
N LEU A 76 5.42 -12.54 4.02
CA LEU A 76 5.07 -13.94 4.28
C LEU A 76 4.97 -14.25 5.78
N LEU A 77 5.92 -13.72 6.57
CA LEU A 77 5.90 -13.86 8.02
C LEU A 77 4.63 -13.26 8.62
N LEU A 78 4.22 -12.08 8.17
CA LEU A 78 2.95 -11.46 8.60
C LEU A 78 1.75 -12.30 8.19
N ASN A 79 1.73 -12.88 6.98
CA ASN A 79 0.63 -13.72 6.54
C ASN A 79 0.56 -15.05 7.32
N ALA A 80 1.70 -15.62 7.71
CA ALA A 80 1.80 -16.84 8.50
C ALA A 80 1.49 -16.63 9.98
N PHE A 81 1.75 -15.43 10.52
CA PHE A 81 1.53 -15.13 11.94
C PHE A 81 0.03 -15.17 12.29
N PRO A 82 -0.36 -15.79 13.41
CA PRO A 82 0.41 -16.30 14.55
C PRO A 82 0.83 -17.77 14.48
N PHE A 83 1.01 -18.38 13.32
CA PHE A 83 1.49 -19.77 13.13
C PHE A 83 0.64 -20.83 13.83
N GLY A 84 -0.68 -20.64 13.89
CA GLY A 84 -1.60 -21.51 14.63
C GLY A 84 -1.53 -21.38 16.16
N LEU A 85 -0.67 -20.50 16.69
CA LEU A 85 -0.68 -20.17 18.11
C LEU A 85 -2.01 -19.48 18.47
N PHE A 86 -2.58 -19.86 19.59
CA PHE A 86 -3.87 -19.31 20.09
C PHE A 86 -5.10 -19.66 19.24
N SER A 87 -5.01 -20.60 18.29
CA SER A 87 -6.11 -21.03 17.43
C SER A 87 -6.29 -22.55 17.51
N ALA A 88 -7.53 -23.01 17.45
CA ALA A 88 -7.83 -24.43 17.28
C ALA A 88 -7.46 -24.98 15.89
N GLN A 89 -7.23 -24.09 14.92
CA GLN A 89 -6.80 -24.45 13.58
C GLN A 89 -5.27 -24.48 13.52
N HIS A 90 -4.72 -25.62 13.08
CA HIS A 90 -3.29 -25.75 12.86
C HIS A 90 -2.85 -24.88 11.66
N PHE A 91 -1.68 -24.27 11.78
CA PHE A 91 -1.04 -23.58 10.66
C PHE A 91 -0.73 -24.58 9.54
N SER A 92 -1.10 -24.23 8.31
CA SER A 92 -0.81 -25.03 7.13
C SER A 92 -0.14 -24.18 6.05
N PHE A 93 0.97 -24.67 5.52
CA PHE A 93 1.60 -24.07 4.36
C PHE A 93 0.73 -24.16 3.10
N ALA A 94 -0.15 -25.17 3.00
CA ALA A 94 -1.05 -25.35 1.86
C ALA A 94 -2.13 -24.26 1.73
N THR A 95 -2.40 -23.54 2.82
CA THR A 95 -3.39 -22.44 2.84
C THR A 95 -2.77 -21.09 3.17
N LEU A 96 -1.44 -21.00 3.23
CA LEU A 96 -0.73 -19.75 3.48
C LEU A 96 -0.95 -18.79 2.32
N ARG A 97 -1.53 -17.61 2.58
CA ARG A 97 -1.66 -16.56 1.57
C ARG A 97 -0.27 -16.12 1.09
N LEU A 98 -0.01 -16.25 -0.22
CA LEU A 98 1.25 -15.84 -0.84
C LEU A 98 1.27 -14.34 -1.24
N PRO A 99 0.21 -13.79 -1.86
CA PRO A 99 0.14 -12.35 -2.12
C PRO A 99 0.00 -11.56 -0.82
N GLY A 100 0.16 -10.24 -0.94
CA GLY A 100 -0.04 -9.31 0.16
C GLY A 100 0.65 -7.97 -0.08
N VAL A 101 0.40 -7.03 0.82
CA VAL A 101 0.87 -5.66 0.69
C VAL A 101 2.40 -5.57 0.61
N LEU A 102 3.14 -6.23 1.52
CA LEU A 102 4.61 -6.18 1.52
C LEU A 102 5.20 -6.96 0.34
N GLN A 103 4.60 -8.09 -0.05
CA GLN A 103 5.02 -8.86 -1.21
C GLN A 103 4.88 -8.02 -2.49
N ARG A 104 3.75 -7.32 -2.67
CA ARG A 104 3.56 -6.41 -3.80
C ARG A 104 4.55 -5.25 -3.77
N ILE A 105 4.79 -4.64 -2.60
CA ILE A 105 5.82 -3.59 -2.45
C ILE A 105 7.20 -4.12 -2.87
N ALA A 106 7.57 -5.34 -2.47
CA ALA A 106 8.84 -5.96 -2.81
C ALA A 106 8.99 -6.16 -4.33
N LEU A 107 7.95 -6.70 -5.00
CA LEU A 107 7.95 -6.92 -6.44
C LEU A 107 7.98 -5.60 -7.22
N CYS A 108 7.17 -4.61 -6.81
CA CYS A 108 7.15 -3.30 -7.44
C CYS A 108 8.48 -2.56 -7.25
N TYR A 109 9.07 -2.63 -6.05
CA TYR A 109 10.39 -2.07 -5.77
C TYR A 109 11.48 -2.71 -6.64
N LEU A 110 11.49 -4.05 -6.74
CA LEU A 110 12.44 -4.79 -7.56
C LEU A 110 12.34 -4.39 -9.04
N ALA A 111 11.12 -4.43 -9.61
CA ALA A 111 10.88 -4.12 -11.00
C ALA A 111 11.17 -2.64 -11.33
N ALA A 112 10.63 -1.71 -10.53
CA ALA A 112 10.85 -0.28 -10.74
C ALA A 112 12.32 0.10 -10.60
N SER A 113 13.06 -0.49 -9.64
CA SER A 113 14.50 -0.30 -9.49
C SER A 113 15.28 -0.83 -10.69
N ALA A 114 14.92 -2.01 -11.21
CA ALA A 114 15.56 -2.59 -12.39
C ALA A 114 15.35 -1.72 -13.65
N ILE A 115 14.14 -1.17 -13.83
CA ILE A 115 13.81 -0.25 -14.92
C ILE A 115 14.56 1.08 -14.74
N PHE A 116 14.58 1.64 -13.53
CA PHE A 116 15.30 2.88 -13.23
C PHE A 116 16.79 2.79 -13.53
N LEU A 117 17.45 1.69 -13.19
CA LEU A 117 18.88 1.47 -13.42
C LEU A 117 19.26 1.27 -14.89
N ARG A 118 18.29 0.91 -15.75
CA ARG A 118 18.53 0.57 -17.16
C ARG A 118 17.92 1.56 -18.15
N SER A 119 17.16 2.54 -17.69
CA SER A 119 16.44 3.44 -18.56
C SER A 119 16.54 4.90 -18.09
N THR A 120 16.48 5.82 -19.05
CA THR A 120 16.31 7.25 -18.80
C THR A 120 14.87 7.57 -18.42
N TRP A 121 14.59 8.82 -18.02
CA TRP A 121 13.23 9.24 -17.70
C TRP A 121 12.22 8.99 -18.85
N ARG A 122 12.65 9.12 -20.11
CA ARG A 122 11.81 8.81 -21.31
C ARG A 122 11.47 7.33 -21.37
N GLY A 123 12.46 6.46 -21.11
CA GLY A 123 12.24 5.03 -21.02
C GLY A 123 11.31 4.64 -19.88
N GLN A 124 11.41 5.32 -18.74
CA GLN A 124 10.50 5.08 -17.59
C GLN A 124 9.06 5.50 -17.90
N VAL A 125 8.86 6.61 -18.63
CA VAL A 125 7.54 7.01 -19.15
C VAL A 125 7.01 5.95 -20.12
N ALA A 126 7.84 5.47 -21.05
CA ALA A 126 7.45 4.43 -22.00
C ALA A 126 7.08 3.11 -21.29
N TRP A 127 7.86 2.69 -20.28
CA TRP A 127 7.54 1.53 -19.45
C TRP A 127 6.21 1.72 -18.69
N THR A 128 6.00 2.89 -18.09
CA THR A 128 4.74 3.20 -17.39
C THR A 128 3.54 3.10 -18.32
N GLY A 129 3.61 3.78 -19.49
CA GLY A 129 2.54 3.72 -20.49
C GLY A 129 2.34 2.30 -21.05
N GLY A 130 3.43 1.60 -21.36
CA GLY A 130 3.39 0.21 -21.86
C GLY A 130 2.73 -0.74 -20.87
N LEU A 131 3.09 -0.68 -19.57
CA LEU A 131 2.48 -1.51 -18.54
C LEU A 131 0.98 -1.24 -18.41
N LEU A 132 0.56 0.02 -18.44
CA LEU A 132 -0.87 0.40 -18.35
C LEU A 132 -1.64 -0.04 -19.59
N VAL A 133 -1.10 0.15 -20.79
CA VAL A 133 -1.73 -0.26 -22.04
C VAL A 133 -1.84 -1.79 -22.12
N VAL A 134 -0.75 -2.52 -21.85
CA VAL A 134 -0.76 -3.98 -21.85
C VAL A 134 -1.75 -4.53 -20.83
N TYR A 135 -1.74 -4.00 -19.61
CA TYR A 135 -2.68 -4.43 -18.59
C TYR A 135 -4.14 -4.17 -18.98
N SER A 136 -4.43 -2.98 -19.52
CA SER A 136 -5.78 -2.63 -20.00
C SER A 136 -6.21 -3.55 -21.15
N ALA A 137 -5.31 -3.82 -22.10
CA ALA A 137 -5.58 -4.73 -23.20
C ALA A 137 -5.85 -6.15 -22.70
N LEU A 138 -5.06 -6.65 -21.76
CA LEU A 138 -5.30 -7.97 -21.14
C LEU A 138 -6.65 -8.05 -20.46
N LEU A 139 -7.04 -7.04 -19.68
CA LEU A 139 -8.34 -7.01 -19.01
C LEU A 139 -9.53 -6.96 -19.97
N MET A 140 -9.40 -6.20 -21.06
CA MET A 140 -10.53 -5.91 -21.95
C MET A 140 -10.66 -6.87 -23.12
N LEU A 141 -9.55 -7.48 -23.57
CA LEU A 141 -9.52 -8.26 -24.82
C LEU A 141 -9.33 -9.76 -24.60
N VAL A 142 -8.74 -10.17 -23.48
CA VAL A 142 -8.51 -11.60 -23.23
C VAL A 142 -9.77 -12.23 -22.64
N PRO A 143 -10.37 -13.22 -23.34
CA PRO A 143 -11.55 -13.88 -22.83
C PRO A 143 -11.23 -14.82 -21.67
N VAL A 144 -12.04 -14.75 -20.63
CA VAL A 144 -11.98 -15.67 -19.49
C VAL A 144 -12.93 -16.84 -19.77
N PRO A 145 -12.48 -18.10 -19.63
CA PRO A 145 -13.35 -19.26 -19.86
C PRO A 145 -14.63 -19.21 -19.03
N GLY A 146 -15.77 -19.35 -19.70
CA GLY A 146 -17.09 -19.27 -19.08
C GLY A 146 -17.64 -17.85 -18.82
N TYR A 147 -16.82 -16.79 -18.99
CA TYR A 147 -17.21 -15.41 -18.69
C TYR A 147 -17.06 -14.44 -19.87
N GLY A 148 -16.17 -14.75 -20.84
CA GLY A 148 -15.89 -13.87 -21.97
C GLY A 148 -14.83 -12.80 -21.67
N ALA A 149 -14.66 -11.84 -22.60
CA ALA A 149 -13.69 -10.75 -22.48
C ALA A 149 -14.31 -9.52 -21.77
N GLY A 150 -13.45 -8.65 -21.24
CA GLY A 150 -13.86 -7.37 -20.66
C GLY A 150 -14.58 -7.46 -19.31
N GLN A 151 -14.48 -8.58 -18.61
CA GLN A 151 -15.11 -8.74 -17.30
C GLN A 151 -14.31 -8.03 -16.22
N LEU A 152 -14.95 -7.06 -15.56
CA LEU A 152 -14.36 -6.27 -14.47
C LEU A 152 -14.99 -6.56 -13.11
N ASN A 153 -15.68 -7.69 -12.96
CA ASN A 153 -16.26 -8.16 -11.71
C ASN A 153 -15.22 -8.93 -10.89
N ALA A 154 -15.49 -9.11 -9.58
CA ALA A 154 -14.60 -9.85 -8.70
C ALA A 154 -14.41 -11.29 -9.19
N GLN A 155 -15.48 -11.98 -9.53
CA GLN A 155 -15.49 -13.27 -10.20
C GLN A 155 -15.68 -13.08 -11.71
N GLY A 156 -14.89 -13.77 -12.51
CA GLY A 156 -14.94 -13.69 -13.98
C GLY A 156 -13.93 -12.71 -14.58
N SER A 157 -13.28 -11.86 -13.80
CA SER A 157 -12.18 -11.03 -14.32
C SER A 157 -10.92 -11.85 -14.58
N LEU A 158 -10.09 -11.40 -15.52
CA LEU A 158 -8.82 -12.08 -15.84
C LEU A 158 -7.87 -12.20 -14.63
N PRO A 159 -7.70 -11.17 -13.75
CA PRO A 159 -6.93 -11.32 -12.51
C PRO A 159 -7.45 -12.44 -11.62
N TRP A 160 -8.76 -12.51 -11.40
CA TRP A 160 -9.38 -13.58 -10.64
C TRP A 160 -9.10 -14.95 -11.25
N TRP A 161 -9.23 -15.09 -12.55
CA TRP A 161 -8.99 -16.36 -13.22
C TRP A 161 -7.55 -16.84 -13.06
N ILE A 162 -6.59 -15.93 -13.26
CA ILE A 162 -5.16 -16.23 -13.07
C ILE A 162 -4.86 -16.61 -11.62
N ASP A 163 -5.32 -15.81 -10.66
CA ASP A 163 -5.04 -16.03 -9.24
C ASP A 163 -5.70 -17.32 -8.73
N SER A 164 -6.94 -17.61 -9.15
CA SER A 164 -7.68 -18.80 -8.75
C SER A 164 -7.04 -20.12 -9.27
N HIS A 165 -6.30 -20.06 -10.38
CA HIS A 165 -5.62 -21.22 -10.96
C HIS A 165 -4.16 -21.34 -10.50
N LEU A 166 -3.40 -20.25 -10.53
CA LEU A 166 -1.98 -20.26 -10.21
C LEU A 166 -1.71 -20.17 -8.70
N LEU A 167 -2.61 -19.59 -7.94
CA LEU A 167 -2.50 -19.39 -6.49
C LEU A 167 -3.60 -20.13 -5.73
N ALA A 168 -4.12 -21.24 -6.28
CA ALA A 168 -5.19 -22.00 -5.64
C ALA A 168 -4.85 -22.35 -4.19
N GLY A 169 -5.72 -21.99 -3.24
CA GLY A 169 -5.49 -22.15 -1.81
C GLY A 169 -4.60 -21.09 -1.14
N HIS A 170 -3.94 -20.24 -1.91
CA HIS A 170 -2.98 -19.25 -1.42
C HIS A 170 -3.42 -17.80 -1.57
N THR A 171 -4.70 -17.55 -1.87
CA THR A 171 -5.31 -16.21 -1.99
C THR A 171 -5.93 -15.77 -0.66
N TRP A 172 -6.33 -14.50 -0.59
CA TRP A 172 -6.95 -13.94 0.60
C TRP A 172 -8.36 -14.49 0.83
N SER A 173 -8.60 -15.10 2.00
CA SER A 173 -9.89 -15.69 2.38
C SER A 173 -11.03 -14.66 2.54
N GLY A 174 -10.69 -13.39 2.80
CA GLY A 174 -11.66 -12.28 2.88
C GLY A 174 -11.86 -11.52 1.56
N ALA A 175 -11.42 -12.08 0.42
CA ALA A 175 -11.56 -11.47 -0.88
C ALA A 175 -13.03 -11.41 -1.35
N PRO A 176 -13.39 -10.46 -2.25
CA PRO A 176 -14.75 -10.33 -2.77
C PRO A 176 -15.27 -11.55 -3.53
N ALA A 177 -14.37 -12.41 -4.01
CA ALA A 177 -14.71 -13.70 -4.63
C ALA A 177 -13.69 -14.76 -4.24
N PRO A 178 -14.07 -16.03 -4.05
CA PRO A 178 -13.14 -17.12 -3.79
C PRO A 178 -12.07 -17.22 -4.89
N GLY A 179 -10.81 -17.35 -4.51
CA GLY A 179 -9.68 -17.42 -5.43
C GLY A 179 -9.21 -16.07 -5.97
N PHE A 180 -9.87 -14.96 -5.64
CA PHE A 180 -9.40 -13.60 -5.98
C PHE A 180 -8.42 -13.10 -4.92
N ASP A 181 -7.39 -12.35 -5.35
CA ASP A 181 -6.53 -11.61 -4.42
C ASP A 181 -6.33 -10.17 -4.90
N PRO A 182 -6.68 -9.13 -4.08
CA PRO A 182 -6.45 -7.73 -4.47
C PRO A 182 -4.98 -7.41 -4.75
N GLU A 183 -4.06 -8.14 -4.13
CA GLU A 183 -2.61 -8.09 -4.35
C GLU A 183 -2.11 -9.22 -5.27
N GLY A 184 -2.96 -9.73 -6.17
CA GLY A 184 -2.67 -10.84 -7.09
C GLY A 184 -1.60 -10.55 -8.14
N LEU A 185 -1.34 -11.57 -8.97
CA LEU A 185 -0.21 -11.56 -9.91
C LEU A 185 -0.38 -10.49 -11.00
N LEU A 186 -1.50 -10.53 -11.72
CA LEU A 186 -1.69 -9.68 -12.90
C LEU A 186 -1.78 -8.20 -12.54
N SER A 187 -2.50 -7.86 -11.45
CA SER A 187 -2.65 -6.49 -10.95
C SER A 187 -1.34 -5.89 -10.41
N THR A 188 -0.27 -6.68 -10.31
CA THR A 188 1.07 -6.18 -9.99
C THR A 188 1.67 -5.35 -11.14
N LEU A 189 1.27 -5.57 -12.40
CA LEU A 189 1.74 -4.77 -13.55
C LEU A 189 1.41 -3.27 -13.41
N PRO A 190 0.16 -2.85 -13.21
CA PRO A 190 -0.16 -1.44 -13.00
C PRO A 190 0.32 -0.92 -11.64
N ALA A 191 0.54 -1.78 -10.63
CA ALA A 191 1.18 -1.38 -9.39
C ALA A 191 2.66 -1.00 -9.58
N ILE A 192 3.39 -1.68 -10.49
CA ILE A 192 4.74 -1.27 -10.92
C ILE A 192 4.66 0.11 -11.60
N ALA A 193 3.66 0.35 -12.46
CA ALA A 193 3.46 1.67 -13.07
C ALA A 193 3.22 2.77 -12.02
N THR A 194 2.44 2.50 -10.96
CA THR A 194 2.29 3.43 -9.82
C THR A 194 3.65 3.79 -9.20
N THR A 195 4.53 2.79 -9.01
CA THR A 195 5.86 3.01 -8.46
C THR A 195 6.75 3.81 -9.42
N LEU A 196 6.68 3.55 -10.74
CA LEU A 196 7.41 4.32 -11.76
C LEU A 196 6.94 5.78 -11.83
N LEU A 197 5.65 6.06 -11.65
CA LEU A 197 5.13 7.43 -11.54
C LEU A 197 5.72 8.14 -10.32
N GLY A 198 5.95 7.43 -9.23
CA GLY A 198 6.70 7.92 -8.08
C GLY A 198 8.18 8.18 -8.40
N VAL A 199 8.83 7.33 -9.19
CA VAL A 199 10.20 7.55 -9.68
C VAL A 199 10.29 8.85 -10.49
N LEU A 200 9.37 9.09 -11.43
CA LEU A 200 9.32 10.31 -12.22
C LEU A 200 9.14 11.56 -11.34
N ALA A 201 8.27 11.48 -10.33
CA ALA A 201 8.09 12.56 -9.35
C ALA A 201 9.37 12.80 -8.52
N GLY A 202 10.04 11.74 -8.09
CA GLY A 202 11.32 11.85 -7.38
C GLY A 202 12.43 12.48 -8.22
N GLN A 203 12.43 12.23 -9.54
CA GLN A 203 13.37 12.91 -10.47
C GLN A 203 13.08 14.42 -10.57
N ILE A 204 11.80 14.83 -10.59
CA ILE A 204 11.43 16.26 -10.55
C ILE A 204 11.99 16.92 -9.28
N LEU A 205 11.83 16.28 -8.13
CA LEU A 205 12.32 16.79 -6.85
C LEU A 205 13.85 16.91 -6.78
N ARG A 206 14.57 16.12 -7.58
CA ARG A 206 16.03 16.13 -7.66
C ARG A 206 16.63 17.07 -8.72
N THR A 207 15.81 17.78 -9.50
CA THR A 207 16.32 18.78 -10.44
C THR A 207 16.96 19.97 -9.70
N GLU A 208 17.84 20.71 -10.36
CA GLU A 208 18.47 21.94 -9.84
C GLU A 208 17.52 23.15 -9.83
N ALA A 209 16.25 22.97 -10.17
CA ALA A 209 15.25 24.03 -10.16
C ALA A 209 14.98 24.54 -8.73
N THR A 210 14.46 25.77 -8.63
CA THR A 210 14.02 26.33 -7.34
C THR A 210 12.88 25.50 -6.75
N ASP A 211 12.72 25.52 -5.43
CA ASP A 211 11.70 24.73 -4.74
C ASP A 211 10.27 25.07 -5.19
N SER A 212 10.00 26.33 -5.50
CA SER A 212 8.71 26.76 -6.09
C SER A 212 8.45 26.12 -7.46
N ILE A 213 9.48 26.04 -8.32
CA ILE A 213 9.36 25.40 -9.64
C ILE A 213 9.18 23.88 -9.50
N LYS A 214 9.87 23.24 -8.55
CA LYS A 214 9.67 21.80 -8.25
C LYS A 214 8.25 21.52 -7.79
N ALA A 215 7.73 22.33 -6.86
CA ALA A 215 6.34 22.23 -6.41
C ALA A 215 5.35 22.38 -7.55
N LEU A 216 5.55 23.40 -8.43
CA LEU A 216 4.70 23.63 -9.58
C LEU A 216 4.73 22.47 -10.59
N ARG A 217 5.92 21.94 -10.92
CA ARG A 217 6.08 20.80 -11.83
C ARG A 217 5.42 19.56 -11.28
N LEU A 218 5.57 19.29 -9.98
CA LEU A 218 4.94 18.16 -9.31
C LEU A 218 3.42 18.30 -9.27
N GLY A 219 2.91 19.50 -9.00
CA GLY A 219 1.48 19.83 -9.09
C GLY A 219 0.94 19.64 -10.51
N GLY A 220 1.66 20.13 -11.52
CA GLY A 220 1.31 19.96 -12.94
C GLY A 220 1.26 18.47 -13.34
N LEU A 221 2.25 17.67 -12.93
CA LEU A 221 2.21 16.21 -13.09
C LEU A 221 0.96 15.63 -12.42
N GLY A 222 0.67 16.04 -11.18
CA GLY A 222 -0.49 15.59 -10.43
C GLY A 222 -1.81 15.86 -11.15
N VAL A 223 -2.02 17.09 -11.62
CA VAL A 223 -3.23 17.48 -12.38
C VAL A 223 -3.36 16.66 -13.68
N THR A 224 -2.26 16.53 -14.44
CA THR A 224 -2.25 15.75 -15.68
C THR A 224 -2.66 14.30 -15.44
N LEU A 225 -2.10 13.66 -14.41
CA LEU A 225 -2.41 12.28 -14.08
C LEU A 225 -3.85 12.12 -13.56
N LEU A 226 -4.35 13.06 -12.76
CA LEU A 226 -5.75 13.06 -12.29
C LEU A 226 -6.72 13.14 -13.47
N ILE A 227 -6.52 14.10 -14.37
CA ILE A 227 -7.36 14.28 -15.56
C ILE A 227 -7.30 13.04 -16.45
N SER A 228 -6.10 12.48 -16.68
CA SER A 228 -5.94 11.25 -17.46
C SER A 228 -6.66 10.06 -16.82
N GLY A 229 -6.54 9.90 -15.49
CA GLY A 229 -7.22 8.83 -14.75
C GLY A 229 -8.74 8.96 -14.82
N LEU A 230 -9.27 10.16 -14.62
CA LEU A 230 -10.71 10.44 -14.73
C LEU A 230 -11.21 10.27 -16.17
N GLY A 231 -10.42 10.67 -17.17
CA GLY A 231 -10.76 10.49 -18.58
C GLY A 231 -10.87 9.04 -19.01
N LEU A 232 -10.21 8.10 -18.32
CA LEU A 232 -10.34 6.66 -18.59
C LEU A 232 -11.58 6.02 -17.94
N VAL A 233 -12.25 6.66 -17.00
CA VAL A 233 -13.36 6.09 -16.23
C VAL A 233 -14.49 5.51 -17.10
N PRO A 234 -14.91 6.13 -18.22
CA PRO A 234 -15.97 5.57 -19.06
C PRO A 234 -15.67 4.19 -19.64
N TRP A 235 -14.39 3.87 -19.86
CA TRP A 235 -13.96 2.57 -20.42
C TRP A 235 -13.43 1.62 -19.33
N MET A 236 -12.83 2.18 -18.28
CA MET A 236 -12.22 1.40 -17.21
C MET A 236 -12.49 2.10 -15.86
N PRO A 237 -13.53 1.67 -15.11
CA PRO A 237 -13.88 2.27 -13.82
C PRO A 237 -12.68 2.30 -12.86
N ILE A 238 -12.64 3.29 -11.97
CA ILE A 238 -11.69 3.31 -10.86
C ILE A 238 -11.97 2.10 -9.98
N ASN A 239 -11.00 1.19 -9.86
CA ASN A 239 -11.13 0.00 -9.04
C ASN A 239 -9.79 -0.37 -8.41
N LYS A 240 -9.74 -0.34 -7.08
CA LYS A 240 -8.55 -0.68 -6.30
C LYS A 240 -8.22 -2.17 -6.37
N ASN A 241 -9.23 -3.04 -6.29
CA ASN A 241 -9.01 -4.48 -6.21
C ASN A 241 -8.43 -5.04 -7.52
N LEU A 242 -8.85 -4.49 -8.66
CA LEU A 242 -8.27 -4.78 -9.97
C LEU A 242 -7.03 -3.94 -10.27
N TRP A 243 -6.79 -2.86 -9.52
CA TRP A 243 -5.72 -1.90 -9.77
C TRP A 243 -5.77 -1.33 -11.20
N THR A 244 -6.96 -0.92 -11.64
CA THR A 244 -7.20 -0.46 -13.01
C THR A 244 -6.27 0.68 -13.42
N SER A 245 -6.04 0.85 -14.73
CA SER A 245 -5.18 1.94 -15.23
C SER A 245 -5.73 3.33 -14.86
N SER A 246 -7.06 3.49 -14.85
CA SER A 246 -7.73 4.69 -14.32
C SER A 246 -7.40 4.93 -12.83
N PHE A 247 -7.47 3.88 -12.00
CA PHE A 247 -7.11 3.95 -10.58
C PHE A 247 -5.63 4.29 -10.39
N THR A 248 -4.73 3.68 -11.18
CA THR A 248 -3.29 3.95 -11.14
C THR A 248 -2.99 5.42 -11.40
N LEU A 249 -3.51 5.99 -12.48
CA LEU A 249 -3.28 7.38 -12.84
C LEU A 249 -3.94 8.34 -11.85
N PHE A 250 -5.18 8.06 -11.46
CA PHE A 250 -5.90 8.87 -10.48
C PHE A 250 -5.16 8.94 -9.13
N THR A 251 -4.75 7.79 -8.59
CA THR A 251 -4.09 7.74 -7.28
C THR A 251 -2.68 8.31 -7.32
N ALA A 252 -1.92 8.09 -8.39
CA ALA A 252 -0.61 8.71 -8.58
C ALA A 252 -0.72 10.23 -8.74
N GLY A 253 -1.76 10.72 -9.43
CA GLY A 253 -2.07 12.14 -9.55
C GLY A 253 -2.39 12.77 -8.19
N ALA A 254 -3.24 12.12 -7.40
CA ALA A 254 -3.57 12.55 -6.05
C ALA A 254 -2.32 12.56 -5.13
N ALA A 255 -1.46 11.53 -5.22
CA ALA A 255 -0.21 11.48 -4.48
C ALA A 255 0.73 12.63 -4.85
N ALA A 256 0.87 12.93 -6.14
CA ALA A 256 1.70 14.03 -6.64
C ALA A 256 1.17 15.39 -6.18
N MET A 257 -0.16 15.62 -6.21
CA MET A 257 -0.79 16.85 -5.73
C MET A 257 -0.57 17.07 -4.24
N ILE A 258 -0.80 16.04 -3.42
CA ILE A 258 -0.60 16.11 -1.97
C ILE A 258 0.88 16.32 -1.66
N CYS A 259 1.78 15.62 -2.35
CA CYS A 259 3.22 15.82 -2.22
C CYS A 259 3.65 17.23 -2.62
N ALA A 260 3.11 17.78 -3.72
CA ALA A 260 3.37 19.16 -4.14
C ALA A 260 2.94 20.17 -3.08
N GLY A 261 1.76 19.98 -2.48
CA GLY A 261 1.25 20.80 -1.39
C GLY A 261 2.15 20.76 -0.14
N PHE A 262 2.55 19.55 0.29
CA PHE A 262 3.46 19.39 1.43
C PHE A 262 4.85 19.94 1.14
N TYR A 263 5.39 19.71 -0.06
CA TYR A 263 6.68 20.24 -0.48
C TYR A 263 6.66 21.78 -0.47
N TRP A 264 5.61 22.38 -1.05
CA TRP A 264 5.44 23.83 -1.03
C TRP A 264 5.33 24.38 0.39
N LEU A 265 4.53 23.74 1.25
CA LEU A 265 4.33 24.19 2.63
C LEU A 265 5.62 24.09 3.46
N ILE A 266 6.40 23.03 3.27
CA ILE A 266 7.60 22.73 4.06
C ILE A 266 8.82 23.46 3.50
N GLU A 267 9.09 23.35 2.20
CA GLU A 267 10.34 23.86 1.61
C GLU A 267 10.20 25.30 1.12
N VAL A 268 9.06 25.69 0.51
CA VAL A 268 8.86 27.04 -0.01
C VAL A 268 8.41 28.01 1.10
N ARG A 269 7.44 27.59 1.94
CA ARG A 269 6.88 28.44 3.02
C ARG A 269 7.60 28.27 4.35
N GLY A 270 8.46 27.26 4.52
CA GLY A 270 9.24 27.04 5.74
C GLY A 270 8.45 26.52 6.94
N TYR A 271 7.19 26.13 6.79
CA TYR A 271 6.37 25.57 7.88
C TYR A 271 6.72 24.11 8.12
N ARG A 272 7.71 23.82 8.96
CA ARG A 272 8.27 22.46 9.17
C ARG A 272 7.79 21.76 10.45
N ARG A 273 7.44 22.51 11.51
CA ARG A 273 7.19 21.93 12.85
C ARG A 273 6.05 20.91 12.91
N TRP A 274 4.98 21.15 12.17
CA TRP A 274 3.82 20.26 12.13
C TRP A 274 4.13 18.90 11.50
N ALA A 275 5.16 18.82 10.66
CA ALA A 275 5.56 17.59 9.98
C ALA A 275 6.35 16.63 10.90
N THR A 276 6.81 17.08 12.07
CA THR A 276 7.64 16.28 12.98
C THR A 276 7.04 14.91 13.33
N PRO A 277 5.75 14.76 13.70
CA PRO A 277 5.16 13.44 13.95
C PRO A 277 5.19 12.53 12.72
N LEU A 278 5.00 13.09 11.52
CA LEU A 278 5.04 12.35 10.26
C LEU A 278 6.47 11.87 9.94
N ILE A 279 7.48 12.70 10.22
CA ILE A 279 8.90 12.35 10.08
C ILE A 279 9.27 11.21 11.04
N ILE A 280 8.82 11.29 12.29
CA ILE A 280 9.02 10.25 13.30
C ILE A 280 8.44 8.91 12.79
N TYR A 281 7.22 8.90 12.29
CA TYR A 281 6.62 7.70 11.69
C TYR A 281 7.40 7.19 10.48
N GLY A 282 7.76 8.09 9.58
CA GLY A 282 8.44 7.77 8.33
C GLY A 282 9.85 7.20 8.54
N SER A 283 10.54 7.57 9.62
CA SER A 283 11.91 7.13 9.91
C SER A 283 12.03 5.60 10.12
N ASN A 284 10.96 4.95 10.60
CA ASN A 284 10.90 3.51 10.86
C ASN A 284 9.63 2.87 10.25
N ALA A 285 9.18 3.33 9.09
CA ALA A 285 7.87 2.97 8.51
C ALA A 285 7.62 1.47 8.41
N ILE A 286 8.62 0.67 7.99
CA ILE A 286 8.48 -0.79 7.85
C ILE A 286 8.35 -1.45 9.23
N VAL A 287 9.15 -1.04 10.21
CA VAL A 287 9.08 -1.57 11.58
C VAL A 287 7.70 -1.31 12.18
N ILE A 288 7.23 -0.08 12.08
CA ILE A 288 5.91 0.30 12.59
C ILE A 288 4.79 -0.45 11.86
N PHE A 289 4.91 -0.64 10.55
CA PHE A 289 3.95 -1.44 9.77
C PHE A 289 3.89 -2.90 10.24
N VAL A 290 5.06 -3.53 10.42
CA VAL A 290 5.16 -4.92 10.89
C VAL A 290 4.61 -5.06 12.31
N LEU A 291 5.02 -4.18 13.22
CA LEU A 291 4.54 -4.17 14.60
C LEU A 291 3.02 -3.98 14.67
N ALA A 292 2.47 -3.05 13.90
CA ALA A 292 1.03 -2.83 13.83
C ALA A 292 0.29 -4.06 13.28
N GLY A 293 0.87 -4.72 12.28
CA GLY A 293 0.34 -5.97 11.73
C GLY A 293 0.35 -7.12 12.74
N LEU A 294 1.42 -7.28 13.51
CA LEU A 294 1.54 -8.28 14.56
C LEU A 294 0.57 -7.99 15.71
N LEU A 295 0.57 -6.76 16.23
CA LEU A 295 -0.30 -6.37 17.33
C LEU A 295 -1.78 -6.49 16.96
N GLY A 296 -2.17 -6.02 15.77
CA GLY A 296 -3.56 -6.13 15.30
C GLY A 296 -4.05 -7.57 15.23
N ARG A 297 -3.19 -8.50 14.79
CA ARG A 297 -3.50 -9.94 14.77
C ARG A 297 -3.57 -10.51 16.18
N LEU A 298 -2.61 -10.20 17.05
CA LEU A 298 -2.63 -10.66 18.46
C LEU A 298 -3.91 -10.24 19.16
N LEU A 299 -4.32 -8.99 19.01
CA LEU A 299 -5.56 -8.46 19.59
C LEU A 299 -6.82 -9.22 19.09
N GLY A 300 -6.78 -9.73 17.85
CA GLY A 300 -7.89 -10.48 17.27
C GLY A 300 -7.90 -11.98 17.61
N VAL A 301 -6.73 -12.58 17.84
CA VAL A 301 -6.58 -14.04 18.05
C VAL A 301 -6.62 -14.42 19.52
N ILE A 302 -6.06 -13.58 20.40
CA ILE A 302 -6.18 -13.80 21.86
C ILE A 302 -7.65 -13.68 22.23
N SER A 303 -8.23 -14.79 22.70
CA SER A 303 -9.66 -14.88 23.01
C SER A 303 -9.92 -15.84 24.17
N TRP A 304 -11.05 -15.64 24.84
CA TRP A 304 -11.52 -16.50 25.92
C TRP A 304 -13.06 -16.57 25.91
N VAL A 305 -13.61 -17.53 26.64
CA VAL A 305 -15.07 -17.64 26.83
C VAL A 305 -15.47 -16.61 27.89
N GLY A 306 -16.32 -15.68 27.52
CA GLY A 306 -16.86 -14.65 28.43
C GLY A 306 -17.94 -15.22 29.38
N PRO A 307 -18.42 -14.41 30.34
CA PRO A 307 -19.43 -14.83 31.32
C PRO A 307 -20.76 -15.32 30.68
N THR A 308 -21.06 -14.85 29.48
CA THR A 308 -22.26 -15.21 28.70
C THR A 308 -22.09 -16.48 27.88
N GLY A 309 -20.92 -17.14 27.91
CA GLY A 309 -20.60 -18.29 27.06
C GLY A 309 -20.13 -17.90 25.64
N ALA A 310 -20.14 -16.61 25.28
CA ALA A 310 -19.66 -16.12 23.99
C ALA A 310 -18.14 -15.99 23.99
N VAL A 311 -17.50 -16.26 22.82
CA VAL A 311 -16.07 -16.02 22.64
C VAL A 311 -15.81 -14.51 22.52
N VAL A 312 -14.97 -13.99 23.40
CA VAL A 312 -14.56 -12.58 23.45
C VAL A 312 -13.09 -12.49 23.05
N THR A 313 -12.78 -11.69 22.04
CA THR A 313 -11.38 -11.38 21.67
C THR A 313 -10.81 -10.29 22.56
N LEU A 314 -9.49 -10.25 22.74
CA LEU A 314 -8.81 -9.18 23.50
C LEU A 314 -9.15 -7.80 22.91
N LYS A 315 -9.19 -7.67 21.56
CA LYS A 315 -9.64 -6.47 20.89
C LYS A 315 -11.07 -6.09 21.27
N GLY A 316 -11.99 -7.04 21.19
CA GLY A 316 -13.41 -6.84 21.53
C GLY A 316 -13.59 -6.43 22.99
N TRP A 317 -12.84 -7.04 23.90
CA TRP A 317 -12.87 -6.70 25.31
C TRP A 317 -12.36 -5.27 25.58
N ILE A 318 -11.18 -4.90 25.03
CA ILE A 318 -10.64 -3.53 25.16
C ILE A 318 -11.63 -2.51 24.58
N TYR A 319 -12.19 -2.79 23.39
CA TYR A 319 -13.18 -1.92 22.78
C TYR A 319 -14.43 -1.73 23.63
N ALA A 320 -15.01 -2.83 24.10
CA ALA A 320 -16.25 -2.82 24.89
C ALA A 320 -16.08 -2.15 26.26
N THR A 321 -14.91 -2.27 26.90
CA THR A 321 -14.66 -1.73 28.24
C THR A 321 -14.11 -0.32 28.24
N ALA A 322 -13.21 0.03 27.30
CA ALA A 322 -12.48 1.29 27.35
C ALA A 322 -12.98 2.34 26.36
N PHE A 323 -13.82 1.99 25.38
CA PHE A 323 -14.25 2.93 24.34
C PHE A 323 -15.78 2.99 24.16
N ALA A 324 -16.43 1.85 24.04
CA ALA A 324 -17.87 1.79 23.77
C ALA A 324 -18.75 2.49 24.82
N PRO A 325 -18.43 2.50 26.13
CA PRO A 325 -19.25 3.19 27.13
C PRO A 325 -19.21 4.71 27.07
N TYR A 326 -18.18 5.29 26.38
CA TYR A 326 -17.91 6.73 26.45
C TYR A 326 -18.25 7.49 25.16
N ALA A 327 -18.68 6.81 24.10
CA ALA A 327 -18.99 7.44 22.83
C ALA A 327 -20.01 6.64 22.01
N THR A 328 -20.61 7.27 21.01
CA THR A 328 -21.45 6.55 20.03
C THR A 328 -20.65 5.48 19.31
N PRO A 329 -21.25 4.38 18.82
CA PRO A 329 -20.52 3.25 18.24
C PRO A 329 -19.47 3.64 17.19
N VAL A 330 -19.82 4.55 16.26
CA VAL A 330 -18.90 5.04 15.22
C VAL A 330 -17.74 5.84 15.80
N ASN A 331 -18.03 6.72 16.81
CA ASN A 331 -16.99 7.50 17.48
C ASN A 331 -16.09 6.62 18.35
N ALA A 332 -16.65 5.67 19.07
CA ALA A 332 -15.89 4.71 19.88
C ALA A 332 -14.92 3.88 19.01
N SER A 333 -15.40 3.43 17.84
CA SER A 333 -14.58 2.72 16.87
C SER A 333 -13.43 3.59 16.34
N LEU A 334 -13.69 4.86 16.03
CA LEU A 334 -12.66 5.82 15.63
C LEU A 334 -11.66 6.10 16.76
N LEU A 335 -12.13 6.31 17.99
CA LEU A 335 -11.26 6.55 19.16
C LEU A 335 -10.31 5.39 19.41
N PHE A 336 -10.78 4.13 19.28
CA PHE A 336 -9.91 2.95 19.32
C PHE A 336 -8.83 3.01 18.25
N ALA A 337 -9.21 3.31 16.99
CA ALA A 337 -8.26 3.41 15.89
C ALA A 337 -7.23 4.53 16.10
N VAL A 338 -7.67 5.69 16.64
CA VAL A 338 -6.78 6.80 16.99
C VAL A 338 -5.84 6.41 18.12
N ALA A 339 -6.32 5.74 19.17
CA ALA A 339 -5.48 5.25 20.26
C ALA A 339 -4.42 4.27 19.75
N PHE A 340 -4.79 3.40 18.81
CA PHE A 340 -3.85 2.48 18.14
C PHE A 340 -2.77 3.24 17.36
N VAL A 341 -3.13 4.31 16.64
CA VAL A 341 -2.17 5.21 15.97
C VAL A 341 -1.25 5.90 16.97
N LEU A 342 -1.80 6.45 18.06
CA LEU A 342 -1.00 7.15 19.08
C LEU A 342 -0.03 6.21 19.80
N LEU A 343 -0.44 4.97 20.10
CA LEU A 343 0.45 3.94 20.63
C LEU A 343 1.66 3.71 19.72
N HIS A 344 1.42 3.57 18.41
CA HIS A 344 2.51 3.38 17.46
C HIS A 344 3.35 4.65 17.25
N LEU A 345 2.77 5.84 17.40
CA LEU A 345 3.52 7.10 17.41
C LEU A 345 4.45 7.16 18.62
N LEU A 346 3.98 6.71 19.79
CA LEU A 346 4.81 6.62 21.00
C LEU A 346 6.00 5.67 20.77
N ILE A 347 5.75 4.47 20.21
CA ILE A 347 6.80 3.51 19.88
C ILE A 347 7.79 4.11 18.87
N ALA A 348 7.29 4.72 17.79
CA ALA A 348 8.13 5.40 16.80
C ALA A 348 8.95 6.53 17.42
N GLY A 349 8.35 7.29 18.34
CA GLY A 349 9.00 8.37 19.09
C GLY A 349 10.13 7.86 20.01
N LEU A 350 9.94 6.71 20.65
CA LEU A 350 10.97 6.07 21.46
C LEU A 350 12.14 5.60 20.60
N LEU A 351 11.88 4.97 19.46
CA LEU A 351 12.90 4.59 18.49
C LEU A 351 13.67 5.82 17.97
N TRP A 352 12.93 6.88 17.65
CA TRP A 352 13.50 8.16 17.19
C TRP A 352 14.41 8.79 18.24
N ARG A 353 13.96 8.87 19.50
CA ARG A 353 14.80 9.41 20.61
C ARG A 353 16.07 8.59 20.85
N ARG A 354 16.00 7.26 20.68
CA ARG A 354 17.15 6.36 20.78
C ARG A 354 18.02 6.35 19.54
N GLN A 355 17.64 7.08 18.47
CA GLN A 355 18.32 7.09 17.16
C GLN A 355 18.41 5.68 16.53
N TRP A 356 17.44 4.82 16.83
CA TRP A 356 17.33 3.47 16.27
C TRP A 356 16.54 3.53 14.98
N PHE A 357 17.27 3.54 13.86
CA PHE A 357 16.70 3.53 12.52
C PHE A 357 16.98 2.20 11.86
N VAL A 358 15.96 1.34 11.78
CA VAL A 358 16.08 0.04 11.12
C VAL A 358 16.03 0.25 9.61
N ARG A 359 17.18 0.10 8.97
CA ARG A 359 17.32 0.20 7.51
C ARG A 359 17.43 -1.20 6.93
N ILE A 360 16.51 -1.53 6.03
CA ILE A 360 16.47 -2.79 5.27
C ILE A 360 17.12 -2.59 3.91
#